data_683550c8b3a97a3bdfe474dc7d825fa6
#
_entry.id   683550c8b3a97a3bdfe474dc7d825fa6
#
_cell.length_a   1.000
_cell.length_b   1.000
_cell.length_c   1.000
_cell.angle_alpha   90.00
_cell.angle_beta   90.00
_cell.angle_gamma   90.00
#
_symmetry.space_group_name_H-M   'P 1'
#
loop_
_entity.id
_entity.type
_entity.pdbx_description
1 polymer ?
#
loop_
_entity_poly.entity_id
_entity_poly.type
_entity_poly.pdbx_seq_one_letter_code
_entity_poly.pdbx_strand_id
1 'polypeptide(L)'
;LKALAKDADFPILCADMTTEADGKTVFDSNKIFEIGGVKVGVFGLATPETLTKADASKMPGITFPQTDKLYAVAQAQVDELNKAGADLIVCLGHLGIDDESIGNRSIDVCEHVNGIDLFIDGHSHSTTADIIAKVGDTNVVNGAKIVSTGTALANVGVVIYDQETGTLTDELVPAASYTKTDADVAKLVDDRNTAVDKVYGEKIATTEVDLNGSRSGGAATDPV
;
A
#
# COMPACT_ATOMS: atom_id res chain seq x y z
N LEU A 1 -13.28 5.70 -8.24
CA LEU A 1 -12.54 6.11 -7.06
C LEU A 1 -12.86 7.54 -6.65
N LYS A 2 -12.73 8.56 -7.55
CA LYS A 2 -13.05 9.98 -7.23
C LYS A 2 -14.48 10.20 -6.68
N ALA A 3 -15.48 9.43 -7.12
CA ALA A 3 -16.84 9.51 -6.60
C ALA A 3 -16.89 8.97 -5.17
N LEU A 4 -16.26 7.84 -4.91
CA LEU A 4 -16.20 7.25 -3.57
C LEU A 4 -15.39 8.12 -2.58
N ALA A 5 -14.36 8.80 -3.07
CA ALA A 5 -13.55 9.69 -2.25
C ALA A 5 -14.34 10.87 -1.67
N LYS A 6 -15.46 11.26 -2.33
CA LYS A 6 -16.33 12.33 -1.83
C LYS A 6 -17.19 11.91 -0.64
N ASP A 7 -17.43 10.61 -0.50
CA ASP A 7 -18.22 10.01 0.57
C ASP A 7 -17.36 9.55 1.74
N ALA A 8 -16.02 9.63 1.59
CA ALA A 8 -15.08 9.29 2.64
C ALA A 8 -14.98 10.40 3.69
N ASP A 9 -15.07 10.06 4.95
CA ASP A 9 -14.88 10.96 6.10
C ASP A 9 -13.40 11.02 6.56
N PHE A 10 -12.50 10.49 5.75
CA PHE A 10 -11.05 10.49 5.95
C PHE A 10 -10.34 10.96 4.67
N PRO A 11 -9.11 11.51 4.77
CA PRO A 11 -8.36 11.94 3.61
C PRO A 11 -7.84 10.76 2.79
N ILE A 12 -7.87 10.89 1.47
CA ILE A 12 -7.18 9.99 0.53
C ILE A 12 -5.96 10.75 0.02
N LEU A 13 -4.77 10.23 0.28
CA LEU A 13 -3.50 10.87 -0.06
C LEU A 13 -2.79 10.10 -1.17
N CYS A 14 -2.36 10.81 -2.23
CA CYS A 14 -1.55 10.24 -3.30
C CYS A 14 -0.79 11.35 -4.03
N ALA A 15 0.51 11.45 -3.79
CA ALA A 15 1.32 12.54 -4.31
C ALA A 15 1.78 12.33 -5.75
N ASP A 16 1.78 11.09 -6.23
CA ASP A 16 2.35 10.68 -7.52
C ASP A 16 1.31 10.34 -8.59
N MET A 17 0.02 10.24 -8.25
CA MET A 17 -1.05 10.08 -9.25
C MET A 17 -1.45 11.44 -9.81
N THR A 18 -1.10 11.71 -11.07
CA THR A 18 -1.36 13.00 -11.72
C THR A 18 -2.19 12.85 -12.98
N THR A 19 -2.81 13.96 -13.41
CA THR A 19 -3.49 14.03 -14.71
C THR A 19 -2.51 14.43 -15.81
N GLU A 20 -2.61 13.79 -16.98
CA GLU A 20 -1.79 14.15 -18.16
C GLU A 20 -2.07 15.58 -18.66
N ALA A 21 -3.32 16.06 -18.46
CA ALA A 21 -3.78 17.32 -19.04
C ALA A 21 -3.11 18.55 -18.41
N ASP A 22 -2.88 18.55 -17.11
CA ASP A 22 -2.36 19.72 -16.38
C ASP A 22 -1.33 19.36 -15.30
N GLY A 23 -0.97 18.08 -15.19
CA GLY A 23 0.01 17.59 -14.20
C GLY A 23 -0.41 17.70 -12.74
N LYS A 24 -1.67 18.04 -12.46
CA LYS A 24 -2.14 18.14 -11.08
C LYS A 24 -2.40 16.77 -10.47
N THR A 25 -2.14 16.66 -9.18
CA THR A 25 -2.47 15.46 -8.41
C THR A 25 -3.98 15.21 -8.39
N VAL A 26 -4.34 13.93 -8.42
CA VAL A 26 -5.76 13.49 -8.43
C VAL A 26 -6.38 13.59 -7.04
N PHE A 27 -5.56 13.44 -6.01
CA PHE A 27 -5.89 13.52 -4.59
C PHE A 27 -4.94 14.50 -3.89
N ASP A 28 -5.19 14.79 -2.64
CA ASP A 28 -4.26 15.54 -1.81
C ASP A 28 -2.94 14.76 -1.70
N SER A 29 -1.82 15.46 -1.75
CA SER A 29 -0.50 14.82 -1.75
C SER A 29 -0.08 14.37 -0.36
N ASN A 30 -0.34 15.22 0.64
CA ASN A 30 0.05 15.01 2.03
C ASN A 30 -0.92 15.66 3.02
N LYS A 31 -0.78 15.30 4.30
CA LYS A 31 -1.50 15.93 5.40
C LYS A 31 -0.73 15.77 6.72
N ILE A 32 -0.83 16.78 7.60
CA ILE A 32 -0.36 16.67 8.98
C ILE A 32 -1.53 16.31 9.89
N PHE A 33 -1.30 15.33 10.77
CA PHE A 33 -2.17 14.94 11.86
C PHE A 33 -1.48 15.27 13.18
N GLU A 34 -2.22 15.80 14.13
CA GLU A 34 -1.71 16.01 15.50
C GLU A 34 -2.26 14.90 16.40
N ILE A 35 -1.38 14.03 16.88
CA ILE A 35 -1.73 12.83 17.64
C ILE A 35 -0.87 12.84 18.93
N GLY A 36 -1.51 13.00 20.09
CA GLY A 36 -0.80 12.97 21.37
C GLY A 36 0.29 14.06 21.50
N GLY A 37 0.14 15.18 20.80
CA GLY A 37 1.14 16.26 20.78
C GLY A 37 2.25 16.10 19.74
N VAL A 38 2.24 15.01 18.96
CA VAL A 38 3.15 14.77 17.83
C VAL A 38 2.47 15.18 16.53
N LYS A 39 3.17 15.95 15.71
CA LYS A 39 2.74 16.28 14.34
C LYS A 39 3.23 15.20 13.38
N VAL A 40 2.33 14.31 13.00
CA VAL A 40 2.59 13.22 12.06
C VAL A 40 2.27 13.73 10.65
N GLY A 41 3.30 13.93 9.84
CA GLY A 41 3.18 14.25 8.43
C GLY A 41 3.01 12.97 7.62
N VAL A 42 1.93 12.85 6.87
CA VAL A 42 1.61 11.65 6.07
C VAL A 42 1.50 12.03 4.62
N PHE A 43 2.12 11.25 3.72
CA PHE A 43 1.91 11.35 2.28
C PHE A 43 1.71 9.97 1.65
N GLY A 44 1.11 9.91 0.47
CA GLY A 44 0.80 8.67 -0.22
C GLY A 44 1.57 8.50 -1.53
N LEU A 45 1.97 7.26 -1.85
CA LEU A 45 2.55 6.86 -3.14
C LEU A 45 1.87 5.60 -3.66
N ALA A 46 1.64 5.54 -4.97
CA ALA A 46 1.08 4.37 -5.65
C ALA A 46 2.01 3.87 -6.76
N THR A 47 2.01 2.55 -6.99
CA THR A 47 2.89 1.96 -8.00
C THR A 47 2.53 2.42 -9.42
N PRO A 48 3.52 2.78 -10.26
CA PRO A 48 3.31 3.05 -11.67
C PRO A 48 2.79 1.83 -12.44
N GLU A 49 2.94 0.61 -11.91
CA GLU A 49 2.35 -0.62 -12.46
C GLU A 49 0.82 -0.58 -12.51
N THR A 50 0.21 0.35 -11.78
CA THR A 50 -1.24 0.63 -11.87
C THR A 50 -1.69 0.84 -13.32
N LEU A 51 -0.84 1.45 -14.17
CA LEU A 51 -1.15 1.67 -15.59
C LEU A 51 -1.19 0.39 -16.44
N THR A 52 -0.51 -0.67 -16.00
CA THR A 52 -0.39 -1.93 -16.74
C THR A 52 -1.15 -3.09 -16.09
N LYS A 53 -1.30 -3.08 -14.76
CA LYS A 53 -1.93 -4.16 -14.00
C LYS A 53 -3.41 -3.89 -13.67
N ALA A 54 -3.87 -2.64 -13.80
CA ALA A 54 -5.28 -2.29 -13.67
C ALA A 54 -5.93 -2.09 -15.06
N ASP A 55 -7.26 -2.00 -15.09
CA ASP A 55 -8.00 -1.72 -16.33
C ASP A 55 -7.72 -0.29 -16.82
N ALA A 56 -6.87 -0.15 -17.84
CA ALA A 56 -6.48 1.14 -18.41
C ALA A 56 -7.69 1.97 -18.89
N SER A 57 -8.80 1.31 -19.29
CA SER A 57 -10.03 2.02 -19.70
C SER A 57 -10.70 2.79 -18.56
N LYS A 58 -10.37 2.45 -17.31
CA LYS A 58 -10.89 3.11 -16.10
C LYS A 58 -10.04 4.30 -15.64
N MET A 59 -8.89 4.52 -16.27
CA MET A 59 -7.92 5.54 -15.87
C MET A 59 -7.44 6.41 -17.04
N PRO A 60 -8.34 6.91 -17.92
CA PRO A 60 -7.93 7.75 -19.04
C PRO A 60 -7.28 9.04 -18.52
N GLY A 61 -6.13 9.39 -19.07
CA GLY A 61 -5.42 10.63 -18.77
C GLY A 61 -4.79 10.67 -17.36
N ILE A 62 -4.52 9.52 -16.76
CA ILE A 62 -3.77 9.41 -15.50
C ILE A 62 -2.35 8.95 -15.80
N THR A 63 -1.38 9.53 -15.09
CA THR A 63 0.03 9.15 -15.18
C THR A 63 0.67 9.04 -13.81
N PHE A 64 1.75 8.27 -13.74
CA PHE A 64 2.58 8.06 -12.55
C PHE A 64 4.05 8.27 -12.92
N PRO A 65 4.83 9.02 -12.12
CA PRO A 65 6.27 9.12 -12.29
C PRO A 65 6.94 7.78 -11.94
N GLN A 66 8.13 7.56 -12.48
CA GLN A 66 8.95 6.38 -12.23
C GLN A 66 10.37 6.80 -11.87
N THR A 67 11.08 5.95 -11.14
CA THR A 67 12.51 6.09 -10.82
C THR A 67 12.83 7.48 -10.25
N ASP A 68 13.79 8.20 -10.78
CA ASP A 68 14.22 9.52 -10.30
C ASP A 68 13.08 10.53 -10.14
N LYS A 69 12.06 10.45 -11.00
CA LYS A 69 10.89 11.35 -10.89
C LYS A 69 9.99 10.96 -9.73
N LEU A 70 9.85 9.67 -9.44
CA LEU A 70 9.12 9.19 -8.25
C LEU A 70 9.86 9.63 -6.98
N TYR A 71 11.19 9.48 -6.94
CA TYR A 71 12.01 9.91 -5.82
C TYR A 71 11.93 11.43 -5.60
N ALA A 72 11.94 12.21 -6.68
CA ALA A 72 11.78 13.66 -6.59
C ALA A 72 10.40 14.07 -6.03
N VAL A 73 9.34 13.38 -6.42
CA VAL A 73 7.98 13.60 -5.85
C VAL A 73 7.98 13.27 -4.37
N ALA A 74 8.52 12.12 -3.97
CA ALA A 74 8.58 11.72 -2.56
C ALA A 74 9.41 12.69 -1.72
N GLN A 75 10.59 13.11 -2.20
CA GLN A 75 11.43 14.08 -1.50
C GLN A 75 10.72 15.44 -1.34
N ALA A 76 10.00 15.90 -2.35
CA ALA A 76 9.24 17.13 -2.26
C ALA A 76 8.16 17.07 -1.16
N GLN A 77 7.53 15.91 -0.93
CA GLN A 77 6.57 15.73 0.16
C GLN A 77 7.27 15.79 1.53
N VAL A 78 8.41 15.11 1.66
CA VAL A 78 9.21 15.15 2.90
C VAL A 78 9.63 16.59 3.22
N ASP A 79 10.13 17.33 2.22
CA ASP A 79 10.59 18.71 2.39
C ASP A 79 9.43 19.64 2.80
N GLU A 80 8.25 19.47 2.18
CA GLU A 80 7.04 20.22 2.50
C GLU A 80 6.57 19.95 3.92
N LEU A 81 6.51 18.69 4.33
CA LEU A 81 6.08 18.27 5.67
C LEU A 81 7.06 18.74 6.76
N ASN A 82 8.35 18.63 6.51
CA ASN A 82 9.39 19.18 7.40
C ASN A 82 9.24 20.70 7.57
N LYS A 83 9.05 21.42 6.46
CA LYS A 83 8.84 22.88 6.50
C LYS A 83 7.56 23.26 7.25
N ALA A 84 6.54 22.41 7.22
CA ALA A 84 5.29 22.58 7.97
C ALA A 84 5.42 22.17 9.45
N GLY A 85 6.59 21.64 9.86
CA GLY A 85 6.93 21.30 11.25
C GLY A 85 6.41 19.92 11.67
N ALA A 86 6.41 18.93 10.77
CA ALA A 86 6.15 17.55 11.13
C ALA A 86 7.30 17.02 12.03
N ASP A 87 6.91 16.28 13.08
CA ASP A 87 7.84 15.62 14.02
C ASP A 87 8.14 14.18 13.57
N LEU A 88 7.24 13.56 12.82
CA LEU A 88 7.34 12.21 12.27
C LEU A 88 6.80 12.22 10.84
N ILE A 89 7.55 11.65 9.89
CA ILE A 89 7.14 11.56 8.49
C ILE A 89 6.84 10.13 8.10
N VAL A 90 5.60 9.90 7.67
CA VAL A 90 5.08 8.58 7.28
C VAL A 90 4.71 8.58 5.80
N CYS A 91 5.25 7.64 5.04
CA CYS A 91 4.80 7.31 3.70
C CYS A 91 3.81 6.14 3.74
N LEU A 92 2.62 6.33 3.19
CA LEU A 92 1.68 5.24 2.90
C LEU A 92 1.89 4.82 1.45
N GLY A 93 2.64 3.74 1.24
CA GLY A 93 3.00 3.27 -0.08
C GLY A 93 2.19 2.05 -0.54
N HIS A 94 2.04 1.94 -1.85
CA HIS A 94 1.60 0.72 -2.52
C HIS A 94 2.59 0.43 -3.66
N LEU A 95 3.86 0.18 -3.31
CA LEU A 95 4.98 0.03 -4.24
C LEU A 95 5.51 -1.40 -4.29
N GLY A 96 5.52 -2.09 -3.15
CA GLY A 96 6.05 -3.44 -2.99
C GLY A 96 7.56 -3.53 -3.06
N ILE A 97 8.05 -4.78 -3.04
CA ILE A 97 9.49 -5.11 -3.07
C ILE A 97 9.85 -6.11 -4.18
N ASP A 98 8.94 -6.40 -5.11
CA ASP A 98 9.16 -7.37 -6.18
C ASP A 98 10.27 -6.94 -7.15
N ASP A 99 11.02 -7.92 -7.68
CA ASP A 99 12.12 -7.63 -8.61
C ASP A 99 11.65 -7.07 -9.96
N GLU A 100 10.41 -7.32 -10.34
CA GLU A 100 9.82 -6.73 -11.55
C GLU A 100 9.63 -5.21 -11.43
N SER A 101 9.58 -4.68 -10.21
CA SER A 101 9.36 -3.26 -9.91
C SER A 101 10.65 -2.51 -9.56
N ILE A 102 11.84 -3.09 -9.81
CA ILE A 102 13.14 -2.45 -9.51
C ILE A 102 13.17 -1.02 -10.04
N GLY A 103 13.61 -0.09 -9.18
CA GLY A 103 13.62 1.35 -9.41
C GLY A 103 12.34 2.07 -8.97
N ASN A 104 11.27 1.31 -8.61
CA ASN A 104 10.00 1.88 -8.14
C ASN A 104 9.51 1.24 -6.84
N ARG A 105 10.31 0.36 -6.20
CA ARG A 105 9.97 -0.32 -4.95
C ARG A 105 10.06 0.63 -3.76
N SER A 106 9.41 0.28 -2.67
CA SER A 106 9.55 1.00 -1.40
C SER A 106 11.01 1.10 -0.94
N ILE A 107 11.78 0.03 -1.13
CA ILE A 107 13.22 -0.01 -0.85
C ILE A 107 13.96 1.03 -1.69
N ASP A 108 13.71 1.07 -3.01
CA ASP A 108 14.36 2.02 -3.92
C ASP A 108 14.04 3.47 -3.56
N VAL A 109 12.78 3.76 -3.19
CA VAL A 109 12.38 5.10 -2.71
C VAL A 109 13.14 5.47 -1.44
N CYS A 110 13.20 4.57 -0.45
CA CYS A 110 13.90 4.84 0.80
C CYS A 110 15.41 5.00 0.61
N GLU A 111 16.03 4.30 -0.35
CA GLU A 111 17.45 4.46 -0.68
C GLU A 111 17.78 5.86 -1.23
N HIS A 112 16.83 6.49 -1.95
CA HIS A 112 17.06 7.76 -2.66
C HIS A 112 16.41 8.98 -2.00
N VAL A 113 15.49 8.78 -1.06
CA VAL A 113 14.75 9.85 -0.37
C VAL A 113 15.21 9.94 1.09
N ASN A 114 15.56 11.16 1.54
CA ASN A 114 15.99 11.37 2.90
C ASN A 114 14.85 11.92 3.76
N GLY A 115 14.75 11.45 5.00
CA GLY A 115 13.84 12.02 6.00
C GLY A 115 12.45 11.37 6.03
N ILE A 116 12.27 10.20 5.45
CA ILE A 116 11.13 9.33 5.75
C ILE A 116 11.49 8.57 7.03
N ASP A 117 10.62 8.60 8.05
CA ASP A 117 10.82 7.85 9.29
C ASP A 117 10.17 6.46 9.20
N LEU A 118 8.97 6.39 8.64
CA LEU A 118 8.19 5.15 8.50
C LEU A 118 7.60 5.05 7.08
N PHE A 119 7.80 3.89 6.46
CA PHE A 119 7.15 3.51 5.20
C PHE A 119 6.23 2.30 5.45
N ILE A 120 4.92 2.50 5.31
CA ILE A 120 3.92 1.44 5.40
C ILE A 120 3.60 1.03 3.97
N ASP A 121 4.02 -0.18 3.58
CA ASP A 121 3.97 -0.65 2.19
C ASP A 121 2.90 -1.73 1.95
N GLY A 122 2.60 -1.94 0.69
CA GLY A 122 1.73 -2.99 0.16
C GLY A 122 2.17 -3.41 -1.25
N HIS A 123 1.26 -3.94 -2.08
CA HIS A 123 1.43 -4.36 -3.47
C HIS A 123 2.02 -5.76 -3.66
N SER A 124 3.22 -6.05 -3.18
CA SER A 124 3.90 -7.34 -3.36
C SER A 124 3.38 -8.46 -2.46
N HIS A 125 2.40 -8.16 -1.60
CA HIS A 125 1.88 -9.11 -0.61
C HIS A 125 2.95 -9.63 0.38
N SER A 126 4.07 -8.93 0.48
CA SER A 126 5.19 -9.26 1.36
C SER A 126 4.88 -8.88 2.80
N THR A 127 5.54 -9.56 3.73
CA THR A 127 5.56 -9.20 5.15
C THR A 127 6.81 -8.38 5.48
N THR A 128 6.87 -7.81 6.68
CA THR A 128 8.09 -7.19 7.19
C THR A 128 9.27 -8.17 7.21
N ALA A 129 9.04 -9.47 7.44
CA ALA A 129 10.09 -10.48 7.38
C ALA A 129 10.66 -10.66 5.97
N ASP A 130 9.83 -10.57 4.93
CA ASP A 130 10.28 -10.62 3.54
C ASP A 130 11.11 -9.39 3.18
N ILE A 131 10.76 -8.20 3.72
CA ILE A 131 11.55 -6.97 3.58
C ILE A 131 12.92 -7.16 4.21
N ILE A 132 12.99 -7.67 5.45
CA ILE A 132 14.25 -7.98 6.13
C ILE A 132 15.11 -8.95 5.30
N ALA A 133 14.51 -10.01 4.77
CA ALA A 133 15.23 -10.98 3.94
C ALA A 133 15.78 -10.35 2.65
N LYS A 134 15.12 -9.32 2.12
CA LYS A 134 15.52 -8.62 0.90
C LYS A 134 16.61 -7.58 1.14
N VAL A 135 16.50 -6.82 2.23
CA VAL A 135 17.42 -5.73 2.61
C VAL A 135 18.67 -6.28 3.31
N GLY A 136 18.52 -7.36 4.08
CA GLY A 136 19.53 -7.94 4.97
C GLY A 136 19.32 -7.44 6.41
N ASP A 137 19.38 -8.31 7.37
CA ASP A 137 19.37 -8.13 8.83
C ASP A 137 18.40 -7.10 9.46
N THR A 138 17.75 -6.23 8.67
CA THR A 138 16.88 -5.15 9.18
C THR A 138 15.84 -4.76 8.14
N ASN A 139 14.75 -4.11 8.60
CA ASN A 139 13.78 -3.44 7.75
C ASN A 139 13.99 -1.91 7.69
N VAL A 140 15.21 -1.45 7.97
CA VAL A 140 15.56 -0.01 7.92
C VAL A 140 16.47 0.25 6.74
N VAL A 141 16.06 1.20 5.88
CA VAL A 141 16.81 1.65 4.71
C VAL A 141 16.96 3.15 4.78
N ASN A 142 18.19 3.66 4.77
CA ASN A 142 18.50 5.10 4.84
C ASN A 142 17.75 5.85 5.98
N GLY A 143 17.59 5.17 7.12
CA GLY A 143 16.87 5.69 8.29
C GLY A 143 15.36 5.44 8.28
N ALA A 144 14.75 5.14 7.15
CA ALA A 144 13.33 4.80 7.04
C ALA A 144 13.06 3.36 7.48
N LYS A 145 12.15 3.15 8.43
CA LYS A 145 11.64 1.83 8.78
C LYS A 145 10.55 1.44 7.78
N ILE A 146 10.70 0.32 7.07
CA ILE A 146 9.74 -0.21 6.09
C ILE A 146 8.97 -1.37 6.72
N VAL A 147 7.64 -1.33 6.70
CA VAL A 147 6.76 -2.37 7.23
C VAL A 147 5.70 -2.78 6.21
N SER A 148 5.31 -4.05 6.22
CA SER A 148 4.23 -4.58 5.39
C SER A 148 3.59 -5.79 6.07
N THR A 149 2.31 -6.06 5.80
CA THR A 149 1.48 -7.00 6.56
C THR A 149 1.14 -8.30 5.83
N GLY A 150 1.66 -8.48 4.61
CA GLY A 150 1.30 -9.62 3.77
C GLY A 150 0.02 -9.38 2.99
N THR A 151 -0.85 -10.37 2.89
CA THR A 151 -2.06 -10.32 2.07
C THR A 151 -3.27 -10.88 2.81
N ALA A 152 -4.46 -10.67 2.23
CA ALA A 152 -5.73 -11.26 2.66
C ALA A 152 -6.10 -11.00 4.13
N LEU A 153 -5.66 -9.86 4.70
CA LEU A 153 -5.88 -9.51 6.10
C LEU A 153 -5.35 -10.56 7.09
N ALA A 154 -4.31 -11.31 6.70
CA ALA A 154 -3.73 -12.35 7.54
C ALA A 154 -3.07 -11.79 8.82
N ASN A 155 -2.58 -10.55 8.75
CA ASN A 155 -1.93 -9.88 9.88
C ASN A 155 -2.43 -8.45 10.04
N VAL A 156 -2.34 -7.97 11.28
CA VAL A 156 -2.39 -6.55 11.63
C VAL A 156 -0.98 -6.10 11.97
N GLY A 157 -0.48 -5.06 11.29
CA GLY A 157 0.79 -4.42 11.61
C GLY A 157 0.58 -3.41 12.74
N VAL A 158 1.42 -3.50 13.76
CA VAL A 158 1.46 -2.53 14.87
C VAL A 158 2.81 -1.85 14.84
N VAL A 159 2.82 -0.52 14.76
CA VAL A 159 4.03 0.30 14.87
C VAL A 159 3.86 1.25 16.04
N ILE A 160 4.84 1.28 16.92
CA ILE A 160 4.85 2.14 18.10
C ILE A 160 5.99 3.16 17.95
N TYR A 161 5.63 4.43 18.03
CA TYR A 161 6.58 5.55 18.11
C TYR A 161 6.73 5.97 19.56
N ASP A 162 7.94 5.86 20.09
CA ASP A 162 8.31 6.36 21.41
C ASP A 162 8.78 7.80 21.29
N GLN A 163 8.02 8.75 21.83
CA GLN A 163 8.31 10.19 21.76
C GLN A 163 9.55 10.61 22.57
N GLU A 164 9.89 9.86 23.63
CA GLU A 164 11.03 10.20 24.49
C GLU A 164 12.35 9.82 23.83
N THR A 165 12.36 8.69 23.12
CA THR A 165 13.56 8.14 22.47
C THR A 165 13.62 8.40 20.98
N GLY A 166 12.50 8.77 20.35
CA GLY A 166 12.37 8.90 18.90
C GLY A 166 12.43 7.56 18.15
N THR A 167 12.21 6.44 18.85
CA THR A 167 12.34 5.11 18.24
C THR A 167 11.02 4.56 17.72
N LEU A 168 11.10 3.82 16.61
CA LEU A 168 10.00 3.06 16.02
C LEU A 168 10.22 1.57 16.25
N THR A 169 9.26 0.89 16.87
CA THR A 169 9.21 -0.57 16.94
C THR A 169 8.02 -1.09 16.15
N ASP A 170 8.10 -2.30 15.61
CA ASP A 170 7.04 -2.91 14.82
C ASP A 170 6.83 -4.38 15.18
N GLU A 171 5.60 -4.85 15.05
CA GLU A 171 5.23 -6.25 15.15
C GLU A 171 4.07 -6.60 14.20
N LEU A 172 4.01 -7.86 13.79
CA LEU A 172 2.86 -8.43 13.08
C LEU A 172 2.03 -9.29 14.04
N VAL A 173 0.78 -8.92 14.21
CA VAL A 173 -0.19 -9.70 15.01
C VAL A 173 -1.05 -10.51 14.04
N PRO A 174 -0.98 -11.87 14.07
CA PRO A 174 -1.82 -12.70 13.23
C PRO A 174 -3.31 -12.45 13.50
N ALA A 175 -4.08 -12.14 12.45
CA ALA A 175 -5.53 -11.87 12.58
C ALA A 175 -6.27 -13.08 13.18
N ALA A 176 -5.82 -14.31 12.89
CA ALA A 176 -6.38 -15.54 13.46
C ALA A 176 -6.25 -15.65 15.00
N SER A 177 -5.36 -14.87 15.61
CA SER A 177 -5.22 -14.81 17.09
C SER A 177 -6.32 -13.99 17.74
N TYR A 178 -7.10 -13.22 16.97
CA TYR A 178 -8.16 -12.34 17.45
C TYR A 178 -9.54 -12.92 17.11
N THR A 179 -10.32 -13.23 18.14
CA THR A 179 -11.60 -13.94 17.97
C THR A 179 -12.84 -13.05 18.11
N LYS A 180 -12.66 -11.77 18.49
CA LYS A 180 -13.78 -10.84 18.60
C LYS A 180 -14.16 -10.30 17.23
N THR A 181 -15.45 -10.21 16.96
CA THR A 181 -16.00 -9.64 15.72
C THR A 181 -16.87 -8.43 16.06
N ASP A 182 -16.83 -7.43 15.21
CA ASP A 182 -17.83 -6.36 15.19
C ASP A 182 -19.07 -6.86 14.45
N ALA A 183 -20.23 -6.78 15.07
CA ALA A 183 -21.47 -7.36 14.55
C ALA A 183 -21.96 -6.63 13.26
N ASP A 184 -21.76 -5.33 13.18
CA ASP A 184 -22.20 -4.52 12.01
C ASP A 184 -21.28 -4.80 10.81
N VAL A 185 -19.97 -4.88 11.04
CA VAL A 185 -19.00 -5.26 10.00
C VAL A 185 -19.25 -6.69 9.54
N ALA A 186 -19.45 -7.65 10.44
CA ALA A 186 -19.75 -9.04 10.11
C ALA A 186 -21.01 -9.13 9.23
N LYS A 187 -22.08 -8.43 9.63
CA LYS A 187 -23.32 -8.37 8.82
C LYS A 187 -23.07 -7.79 7.43
N LEU A 188 -22.29 -6.71 7.33
CA LEU A 188 -21.96 -6.11 6.02
C LEU A 188 -21.21 -7.10 5.12
N VAL A 189 -20.27 -7.86 5.67
CA VAL A 189 -19.52 -8.90 4.94
C VAL A 189 -20.47 -10.01 4.46
N ASP A 190 -21.34 -10.52 5.35
CA ASP A 190 -22.29 -11.57 5.02
C ASP A 190 -23.29 -11.13 3.94
N ASP A 191 -23.80 -9.90 4.02
CA ASP A 191 -24.71 -9.33 3.00
C ASP A 191 -24.01 -9.25 1.63
N ARG A 192 -22.70 -8.90 1.61
CA ARG A 192 -21.90 -8.84 0.37
C ARG A 192 -21.60 -10.23 -0.19
N ASN A 193 -21.21 -11.17 0.65
CA ASN A 193 -20.98 -12.56 0.24
C ASN A 193 -22.26 -13.17 -0.36
N THR A 194 -23.39 -12.99 0.31
CA THR A 194 -24.71 -13.43 -0.22
C THR A 194 -25.03 -12.83 -1.60
N ALA A 195 -24.72 -11.54 -1.80
CA ALA A 195 -24.93 -10.89 -3.09
C ALA A 195 -24.00 -11.43 -4.18
N VAL A 196 -22.75 -11.75 -3.85
CA VAL A 196 -21.76 -12.37 -4.76
C VAL A 196 -22.20 -13.80 -5.10
N ASP A 197 -22.56 -14.60 -4.11
CA ASP A 197 -23.01 -15.99 -4.31
C ASP A 197 -24.26 -16.09 -5.19
N LYS A 198 -25.17 -15.14 -5.07
CA LYS A 198 -26.34 -15.05 -5.94
C LYS A 198 -26.00 -14.87 -7.43
N VAL A 199 -24.87 -14.21 -7.72
CA VAL A 199 -24.43 -13.93 -9.11
C VAL A 199 -23.48 -15.01 -9.63
N TYR A 200 -22.56 -15.47 -8.79
CA TYR A 200 -21.46 -16.34 -9.20
C TYR A 200 -21.49 -17.74 -8.58
N GLY A 201 -22.37 -18.01 -7.63
CA GLY A 201 -22.50 -19.31 -6.97
C GLY A 201 -23.18 -20.40 -7.82
N GLU A 202 -23.75 -20.04 -8.98
CA GLU A 202 -24.35 -21.03 -9.89
C GLU A 202 -23.25 -21.86 -10.56
N LYS A 203 -23.38 -23.18 -10.47
CA LYS A 203 -22.49 -24.12 -11.14
C LYS A 203 -22.68 -24.06 -12.64
N ILE A 204 -21.71 -23.49 -13.35
CA ILE A 204 -21.76 -23.35 -14.82
C ILE A 204 -21.12 -24.52 -15.57
N ALA A 205 -20.17 -25.23 -14.95
CA ALA A 205 -19.47 -26.38 -15.55
C ALA A 205 -18.81 -27.27 -14.47
N THR A 206 -18.33 -28.41 -14.89
CA THR A 206 -17.45 -29.31 -14.12
C THR A 206 -16.24 -29.66 -14.97
N THR A 207 -15.09 -29.89 -14.32
CA THR A 207 -13.89 -30.43 -14.94
C THR A 207 -13.59 -31.80 -14.33
N GLU A 208 -13.08 -32.73 -15.13
CA GLU A 208 -12.62 -34.06 -14.69
C GLU A 208 -11.10 -34.06 -14.41
N VAL A 209 -10.44 -32.92 -14.63
CA VAL A 209 -9.00 -32.70 -14.37
C VAL A 209 -8.79 -31.53 -13.46
N ASP A 210 -7.71 -31.56 -12.67
CA ASP A 210 -7.30 -30.43 -11.87
C ASP A 210 -6.82 -29.30 -12.79
N LEU A 211 -7.23 -28.07 -12.47
CA LEU A 211 -6.80 -26.86 -13.19
C LEU A 211 -5.70 -26.19 -12.41
N ASN A 212 -4.56 -25.90 -13.08
CA ASN A 212 -3.49 -25.13 -12.48
C ASN A 212 -3.89 -23.65 -12.38
N GLY A 213 -4.18 -23.20 -11.17
CA GLY A 213 -4.54 -21.81 -10.86
C GLY A 213 -3.38 -20.92 -10.43
N SER A 214 -2.12 -21.39 -10.51
CA SER A 214 -0.96 -20.59 -10.13
C SER A 214 -0.74 -19.44 -11.14
N ARG A 215 -0.32 -18.25 -10.64
CA ARG A 215 0.00 -17.09 -11.50
C ARG A 215 1.15 -17.35 -12.48
N SER A 216 2.05 -18.26 -12.13
CA SER A 216 3.20 -18.68 -12.94
C SER A 216 2.92 -19.91 -13.80
N GLY A 217 1.82 -20.61 -13.56
CA GLY A 217 1.32 -21.67 -14.42
C GLY A 217 0.76 -21.03 -15.67
N GLY A 218 1.30 -21.39 -16.83
CA GLY A 218 0.82 -20.92 -18.13
C GLY A 218 -0.70 -21.05 -18.29
N ALA A 219 -1.22 -20.56 -19.39
CA ALA A 219 -2.65 -20.55 -19.69
C ALA A 219 -3.34 -21.86 -19.25
N ALA A 220 -4.59 -21.76 -18.85
CA ALA A 220 -5.46 -22.86 -18.37
C ALA A 220 -5.56 -24.12 -19.26
N THR A 221 -4.57 -24.35 -20.08
CA THR A 221 -4.41 -25.46 -21.02
C THR A 221 -3.39 -26.50 -20.57
N ASP A 222 -2.64 -26.25 -19.48
CA ASP A 222 -1.77 -27.27 -18.92
C ASP A 222 -2.53 -28.06 -17.86
N PRO A 223 -2.99 -29.28 -18.15
CA PRO A 223 -3.48 -30.20 -17.12
C PRO A 223 -2.28 -30.52 -16.21
N VAL A 224 -2.51 -30.49 -14.90
CA VAL A 224 -1.56 -30.92 -13.87
C VAL A 224 -1.36 -32.42 -13.98
#